data_2fe56b40d08b6a6c8d21c93a15ca4707
#
_entry.id   2fe56b40d08b6a6c8d21c93a15ca4707
#
_cell.length_a   1.000
_cell.length_b   1.000
_cell.length_c   1.000
_cell.angle_alpha   90.00
_cell.angle_beta   90.00
_cell.angle_gamma   90.00
#
_symmetry.space_group_name_H-M   'P 1'
#
loop_
_entity.id
_entity.type
_entity.pdbx_description
1 polymer ?
#
loop_
_entity_poly.entity_id
_entity_poly.type
_entity_poly.pdbx_seq_one_letter_code
_entity_poly.pdbx_strand_id
1 'polypeptide(L)'
;MQRAEHLNRVKQAVHEVEPEADIVLYGSRARGEAHAGSDWDFLILLDGVVDDARTDAIRHRLYDLEWDCGEVLCSIVRSRQEWGSSLHQMTPFAKMLREQGIRM
;
A
#
# COMPACT_ATOMS: atom_id res chain seq x y z
N MET A 1 -11.31 -14.88 -2.72
CA MET A 1 -11.22 -14.10 -1.47
C MET A 1 -11.99 -12.80 -1.66
N GLN A 2 -12.82 -12.43 -0.70
CA GLN A 2 -13.57 -11.19 -0.77
C GLN A 2 -12.67 -9.99 -0.47
N ARG A 3 -13.05 -8.82 -1.00
CA ARG A 3 -12.26 -7.59 -0.88
C ARG A 3 -11.93 -7.23 0.58
N ALA A 4 -12.94 -7.21 1.45
CA ALA A 4 -12.73 -6.82 2.85
C ALA A 4 -11.78 -7.77 3.57
N GLU A 5 -11.90 -9.06 3.34
CA GLU A 5 -11.03 -10.08 3.91
C GLU A 5 -9.60 -9.92 3.39
N HIS A 6 -9.44 -9.68 2.09
CA HIS A 6 -8.14 -9.48 1.46
C HIS A 6 -7.43 -8.25 2.02
N LEU A 7 -8.14 -7.12 2.12
CA LEU A 7 -7.58 -5.89 2.68
C LEU A 7 -7.18 -6.06 4.15
N ASN A 8 -7.96 -6.80 4.93
CA ASN A 8 -7.61 -7.12 6.31
C ASN A 8 -6.31 -7.91 6.40
N ARG A 9 -6.11 -8.88 5.53
CA ARG A 9 -4.89 -9.68 5.51
C ARG A 9 -3.66 -8.84 5.15
N VAL A 10 -3.80 -7.92 4.19
CA VAL A 10 -2.74 -6.99 3.83
C VAL A 10 -2.39 -6.09 5.02
N LYS A 11 -3.40 -5.53 5.67
CA LYS A 11 -3.21 -4.67 6.84
C LYS A 11 -2.48 -5.40 7.95
N GLN A 12 -2.89 -6.62 8.27
CA GLN A 12 -2.23 -7.44 9.28
C GLN A 12 -0.78 -7.74 8.93
N ALA A 13 -0.52 -8.11 7.69
CA ALA A 13 0.83 -8.43 7.23
C ALA A 13 1.77 -7.23 7.37
N VAL A 14 1.33 -6.04 6.97
CA VAL A 14 2.13 -4.82 7.09
C VAL A 14 2.33 -4.46 8.57
N HIS A 15 1.29 -4.53 9.38
CA HIS A 15 1.37 -4.15 10.79
C HIS A 15 2.19 -5.13 11.64
N GLU A 16 2.46 -6.34 11.17
CA GLU A 16 3.38 -7.25 11.84
C GLU A 16 4.82 -6.72 11.84
N VAL A 17 5.22 -5.99 10.79
CA VAL A 17 6.56 -5.41 10.68
C VAL A 17 6.61 -3.91 10.96
N GLU A 18 5.51 -3.20 10.71
CA GLU A 18 5.40 -1.75 10.94
C GLU A 18 4.04 -1.44 11.56
N PRO A 19 3.91 -1.55 12.88
CA PRO A 19 2.60 -1.39 13.56
C PRO A 19 1.96 -0.01 13.37
N GLU A 20 2.76 1.03 13.11
CA GLU A 20 2.28 2.41 12.96
C GLU A 20 2.08 2.81 11.51
N ALA A 21 2.21 1.88 10.56
CA ALA A 21 2.08 2.20 9.14
C ALA A 21 0.65 2.59 8.77
N ASP A 22 0.53 3.62 7.93
CA ASP A 22 -0.71 3.92 7.21
C ASP A 22 -0.67 3.24 5.85
N ILE A 23 -1.81 2.71 5.42
CA ILE A 23 -1.92 1.99 4.15
C ILE A 23 -3.06 2.60 3.35
N VAL A 24 -2.79 2.92 2.08
CA VAL A 24 -3.78 3.48 1.17
C VAL A 24 -3.89 2.58 -0.06
N LEU A 25 -5.09 2.09 -0.34
CA LEU A 25 -5.39 1.37 -1.57
C LEU A 25 -5.65 2.39 -2.68
N TYR A 26 -5.02 2.21 -3.84
CA TYR A 26 -5.26 3.05 -5.01
C TYR A 26 -5.36 2.20 -6.28
N GLY A 27 -5.46 2.85 -7.43
CA GLY A 27 -5.54 2.15 -8.71
C GLY A 27 -6.92 1.57 -9.00
N SER A 28 -7.00 0.61 -9.91
CA SER A 28 -8.27 0.07 -10.39
C SER A 28 -9.10 -0.58 -9.28
N ARG A 29 -8.45 -1.22 -8.32
CA ARG A 29 -9.16 -1.85 -7.18
C ARG A 29 -9.83 -0.81 -6.29
N ALA A 30 -9.24 0.38 -6.14
CA ALA A 30 -9.85 1.47 -5.38
C ALA A 30 -11.02 2.10 -6.13
N ARG A 31 -10.93 2.21 -7.45
CA ARG A 31 -11.98 2.82 -8.28
C ARG A 31 -13.16 1.91 -8.57
N GLY A 32 -13.07 0.63 -8.22
CA GLY A 32 -14.11 -0.33 -8.56
C GLY A 32 -14.12 -0.76 -10.03
N GLU A 33 -13.04 -0.49 -10.76
CA GLU A 33 -12.87 -0.83 -12.17
C GLU A 33 -12.07 -2.12 -12.38
N ALA A 34 -11.74 -2.80 -11.29
CA ALA A 34 -10.90 -3.99 -11.34
C ALA A 34 -11.64 -5.19 -11.94
N HIS A 35 -10.87 -6.03 -12.59
CA HIS A 35 -11.33 -7.33 -13.08
C HIS A 35 -10.45 -8.43 -12.48
N ALA A 36 -10.79 -9.68 -12.73
CA ALA A 36 -9.98 -10.81 -12.30
C ALA A 36 -8.56 -10.66 -12.86
N GLY A 37 -7.56 -10.75 -11.99
CA GLY A 37 -6.16 -10.56 -12.38
C GLY A 37 -5.65 -9.13 -12.28
N SER A 38 -6.49 -8.16 -11.92
CA SER A 38 -6.01 -6.81 -11.63
C SER A 38 -5.13 -6.80 -10.39
N ASP A 39 -4.03 -6.01 -10.45
CA ASP A 39 -3.14 -5.85 -9.31
C ASP A 39 -3.80 -5.04 -8.19
N TRP A 40 -3.35 -5.30 -6.97
CA TRP A 40 -3.71 -4.49 -5.81
C TRP A 40 -2.56 -3.53 -5.54
N ASP A 41 -2.84 -2.22 -5.58
CA ASP A 41 -1.83 -1.17 -5.45
C ASP A 41 -1.96 -0.48 -4.10
N PHE A 42 -0.88 -0.48 -3.32
CA PHE A 42 -0.86 0.10 -1.98
C PHE A 42 0.25 1.13 -1.84
N LEU A 43 -0.08 2.27 -1.23
CA LEU A 43 0.89 3.20 -0.70
C LEU A 43 1.00 2.96 0.79
N ILE A 44 2.22 2.76 1.28
CA ILE A 44 2.50 2.50 2.70
C ILE A 44 3.36 3.63 3.24
N LEU A 45 2.87 4.31 4.27
CA LEU A 45 3.52 5.46 4.88
C LEU A 45 4.04 5.10 6.26
N LEU A 46 5.32 5.37 6.49
CA LEU A 46 6.03 5.03 7.72
C LEU A 46 6.57 6.30 8.39
N ASP A 47 6.70 6.26 9.71
CA ASP A 47 7.39 7.30 10.45
C ASP A 47 8.90 7.11 10.36
N GLY A 48 9.64 8.22 10.42
CA GLY A 48 11.11 8.21 10.42
C GLY A 48 11.71 7.94 9.06
N VAL A 49 12.97 7.57 9.04
CA VAL A 49 13.72 7.30 7.81
C VAL A 49 13.32 5.92 7.27
N VAL A 50 12.94 5.90 6.01
CA VAL A 50 12.59 4.65 5.31
C VAL A 50 13.83 4.19 4.54
N ASP A 51 14.50 3.19 5.08
CA ASP A 51 15.66 2.58 4.45
C ASP A 51 15.28 1.31 3.68
N ASP A 52 16.26 0.71 3.02
CA ASP A 52 16.03 -0.51 2.24
C ASP A 52 15.60 -1.68 3.12
N ALA A 53 16.15 -1.78 4.34
CA ALA A 53 15.81 -2.86 5.26
C ALA A 53 14.33 -2.82 5.66
N ARG A 54 13.79 -1.62 5.95
CA ARG A 54 12.38 -1.46 6.29
C ARG A 54 11.48 -1.76 5.11
N THR A 55 11.85 -1.25 3.93
CA THR A 55 11.11 -1.50 2.69
C THR A 55 11.09 -2.99 2.35
N ASP A 56 12.23 -3.64 2.44
CA ASP A 56 12.36 -5.07 2.13
C ASP A 56 11.56 -5.94 3.10
N ALA A 57 11.53 -5.59 4.37
CA ALA A 57 10.73 -6.32 5.37
C ALA A 57 9.25 -6.32 5.02
N ILE A 58 8.72 -5.15 4.60
CA ILE A 58 7.32 -5.04 4.17
C ILE A 58 7.09 -5.85 2.90
N ARG A 59 7.94 -5.67 1.90
CA ARG A 59 7.79 -6.37 0.61
C ARG A 59 7.89 -7.88 0.77
N HIS A 60 8.78 -8.35 1.62
CA HIS A 60 8.92 -9.77 1.89
C HIS A 60 7.63 -10.35 2.50
N ARG A 61 7.06 -9.62 3.45
CA ARG A 61 5.81 -10.02 4.09
C ARG A 61 4.64 -10.06 3.10
N LEU A 62 4.55 -9.07 2.21
CA LEU A 62 3.53 -9.02 1.16
C LEU A 62 3.76 -10.11 0.11
N TYR A 63 5.00 -10.42 -0.19
CA TYR A 63 5.35 -11.51 -1.10
C TYR A 63 4.85 -12.86 -0.56
N ASP A 64 5.04 -13.12 0.73
CA ASP A 64 4.51 -14.33 1.35
C ASP A 64 2.98 -14.38 1.22
N LEU A 65 2.32 -13.25 1.40
CA LEU A 65 0.86 -13.16 1.26
C LEU A 65 0.41 -13.41 -0.18
N GLU A 66 1.17 -12.94 -1.18
CA GLU A 66 0.87 -13.24 -2.59
C GLU A 66 0.81 -14.73 -2.86
N TRP A 67 1.73 -15.50 -2.29
CA TRP A 67 1.74 -16.95 -2.44
C TRP A 67 0.50 -17.59 -1.81
N ASP A 68 0.03 -17.04 -0.70
CA ASP A 68 -1.14 -17.59 0.02
C ASP A 68 -2.45 -17.26 -0.69
N CYS A 69 -2.58 -16.05 -1.24
CA CYS A 69 -3.86 -15.58 -1.78
C CYS A 69 -3.96 -15.65 -3.31
N GLY A 70 -2.84 -15.85 -4.00
CA GLY A 70 -2.83 -15.91 -5.47
C GLY A 70 -3.06 -14.55 -6.16
N GLU A 71 -2.94 -13.44 -5.42
CA GLU A 71 -3.14 -12.10 -5.94
C GLU A 71 -1.80 -11.38 -6.06
N VAL A 72 -1.68 -10.41 -6.98
CA VAL A 72 -0.49 -9.57 -7.11
C VAL A 72 -0.66 -8.32 -6.26
N LEU A 73 0.29 -8.11 -5.34
CA LEU A 73 0.29 -7.01 -4.38
C LEU A 73 1.46 -6.08 -4.69
N CYS A 74 1.17 -4.89 -5.22
CA CYS A 74 2.18 -3.88 -5.53
C CYS A 74 2.22 -2.86 -4.39
N SER A 75 3.42 -2.49 -3.94
CA SER A 75 3.57 -1.55 -2.85
C SER A 75 4.57 -0.46 -3.17
N ILE A 76 4.24 0.76 -2.74
CA ILE A 76 5.16 1.90 -2.71
C ILE A 76 5.30 2.29 -1.24
N VAL A 77 6.54 2.31 -0.73
CA VAL A 77 6.80 2.64 0.68
C VAL A 77 7.49 3.99 0.74
N ARG A 78 6.94 4.91 1.54
CA ARG A 78 7.47 6.28 1.70
C ARG A 78 7.41 6.70 3.15
N SER A 79 8.25 7.65 3.54
CA SER A 79 8.10 8.28 4.85
C SER A 79 6.95 9.28 4.84
N ARG A 80 6.22 9.38 5.95
CA ARG A 80 5.14 10.37 6.07
C ARG A 80 5.65 11.79 5.85
N GLN A 81 6.83 12.09 6.39
CA GLN A 81 7.41 13.41 6.30
C GLN A 81 7.74 13.79 4.86
N GLU A 82 8.39 12.91 4.13
CA GLU A 82 8.71 13.14 2.71
C GLU A 82 7.47 13.20 1.86
N TRP A 83 6.52 12.29 2.09
CA TRP A 83 5.28 12.25 1.34
C TRP A 83 4.45 13.51 1.54
N GLY A 84 4.41 14.04 2.78
CA GLY A 84 3.68 15.27 3.11
C GLY A 84 4.36 16.55 2.64
N SER A 85 5.57 16.49 2.08
CA SER A 85 6.26 17.68 1.57
C SER A 85 5.50 18.28 0.38
N SER A 86 5.60 19.61 0.21
CA SER A 86 4.93 20.29 -0.89
C SER A 86 5.36 19.76 -2.26
N LEU A 87 6.63 19.38 -2.41
CA LEU A 87 7.12 18.81 -3.66
C LEU A 87 6.39 17.53 -4.03
N HIS A 88 6.25 16.60 -3.09
CA HIS A 88 5.54 15.35 -3.34
C HIS A 88 4.04 15.58 -3.57
N GLN A 89 3.44 16.50 -2.81
CA GLN A 89 2.01 16.79 -2.91
C GLN A 89 1.63 17.49 -4.21
N MET A 90 2.58 18.05 -4.94
CA MET A 90 2.35 18.66 -6.25
C MET A 90 2.33 17.64 -7.39
N THR A 91 2.69 16.38 -7.14
CA THR A 91 2.74 15.37 -8.20
C THR A 91 1.34 14.94 -8.63
N PRO A 92 1.17 14.52 -9.90
CA PRO A 92 -0.10 13.92 -10.35
C PRO A 92 -0.49 12.68 -9.56
N PHE A 93 0.50 11.90 -9.11
CA PHE A 93 0.27 10.70 -8.30
C PHE A 93 -0.37 11.07 -6.96
N ALA A 94 0.16 12.09 -6.28
CA ALA A 94 -0.41 12.54 -5.00
C ALA A 94 -1.84 13.07 -5.18
N LYS A 95 -2.11 13.79 -6.26
CA LYS A 95 -3.45 14.26 -6.58
C LYS A 95 -4.42 13.09 -6.76
N MET A 96 -4.03 12.08 -7.51
CA MET A 96 -4.84 10.88 -7.74
C MET A 96 -5.14 10.17 -6.42
N LEU A 97 -4.16 10.06 -5.53
CA LEU A 97 -4.36 9.43 -4.23
C LEU A 97 -5.35 10.20 -3.35
N ARG A 98 -5.30 11.54 -3.36
CA ARG A 98 -6.26 12.35 -2.60
C ARG A 98 -7.68 12.18 -3.12
N GLU A 99 -7.84 12.02 -4.42
CA GLU A 99 -9.17 11.90 -5.05
C GLU A 99 -9.74 10.49 -4.99
N GLN A 100 -8.90 9.47 -5.11
CA GLN A 100 -9.32 8.09 -5.34
C GLN A 100 -8.80 7.09 -4.32
N GLY A 101 -7.82 7.47 -3.49
CA GLY A 101 -7.23 6.56 -2.51
C GLY A 101 -8.19 6.21 -1.39
N ILE A 102 -8.13 4.96 -0.94
CA ILE A 102 -8.94 4.45 0.17
C ILE A 102 -8.01 4.12 1.33
N ARG A 103 -8.14 4.85 2.42
CA ARG A 103 -7.39 4.57 3.65
C ARG A 103 -7.89 3.30 4.30
N MET A 104 -6.94 2.47 4.71
CA MET A 104 -7.24 1.19 5.34
C MET A 104 -7.15 1.26 6.86
#